data_846c8d6a3009e9e2b6ce75ef6a2e93eb
#
_entry.id   846c8d6a3009e9e2b6ce75ef6a2e93eb
#
_cell.length_a   1.000
_cell.length_b   1.000
_cell.length_c   1.000
_cell.angle_alpha   90.00
_cell.angle_beta   90.00
_cell.angle_gamma   90.00
#
_symmetry.space_group_name_H-M   'P 1'
#
loop_
_entity.id
_entity.type
_entity.pdbx_description
1 polymer ?
#
loop_
_entity_poly.entity_id
_entity_poly.type
_entity_poly.pdbx_seq_one_letter_code
_entity_poly.pdbx_strand_id
1 'polypeptide(L)'
;MNKKTYLALGLCLSMAGAAGAQQRDGGISSDMLRSMQQAHAAVPSAKAIFNAMASNKIDDIAVNFANQGAIDTYFSDETPKQSIHDQQSSGRCWMFSGFNVLRANFAKQHADSLAVEFSHNYLFFYDQLEKANLMLQGVIDHADEPMDSERVRFFFKNPLNDGGTFCGVSDLADKYGLVPAEVQPETFSADNTSKMSSLLSSKLREFGLELRKMVADGKKNAAIKARKTEMLSTIYNMLCLTLGEPVKEFTYTFKTKDGKPVGQPRKYTPKEFYEATVGGPISGSFIMVMNDPRREYYKTYEVEYDRHTYDGQNWKYLNLPMDDIERLAIASIKDGRKMYSSYDVGKQLDRKRGYLDTENYDYGALLGTTFGMNKAERISTFDSGSTHAMTLTAVDLDENGKAKKWKVENSWGASYGQAGCLIMSDRWFREYMFRLVVDKKYVPAETLKQYDQKPVMVMPEDPLFSTDD
;
A
#
# COMPACT_ATOMS: atom_id res chain seq x y z
N MET A 1 82.01 -34.00 53.56
CA MET A 1 81.94 -33.45 52.17
C MET A 1 80.57 -32.91 51.95
N ASN A 2 80.45 -31.60 51.87
CA ASN A 2 79.18 -30.84 51.86
C ASN A 2 78.65 -30.67 50.44
N LYS A 3 77.33 -30.87 50.24
CA LYS A 3 76.63 -30.31 49.11
C LYS A 3 75.44 -29.52 49.66
N LYS A 4 75.51 -28.22 49.52
CA LYS A 4 74.40 -27.27 49.80
C LYS A 4 73.47 -27.31 48.61
N THR A 5 72.18 -27.55 48.85
CA THR A 5 71.11 -27.45 47.88
C THR A 5 70.40 -26.11 48.13
N TYR A 6 70.43 -25.24 47.12
CA TYR A 6 69.65 -23.98 47.14
C TYR A 6 68.21 -24.23 46.62
N LEU A 7 67.27 -23.98 47.48
CA LEU A 7 65.83 -23.97 47.11
C LEU A 7 65.47 -22.56 46.56
N ALA A 8 65.21 -22.47 45.28
CA ALA A 8 64.69 -21.25 44.67
C ALA A 8 63.19 -21.27 44.71
N LEU A 9 62.60 -20.42 45.54
CA LEU A 9 61.16 -20.15 45.56
C LEU A 9 60.82 -19.25 44.38
N GLY A 10 60.20 -19.80 43.32
CA GLY A 10 59.65 -19.01 42.24
C GLY A 10 58.29 -18.45 42.66
N LEU A 11 58.20 -17.15 42.83
CA LEU A 11 56.93 -16.41 43.05
C LEU A 11 56.28 -16.24 41.70
N CYS A 12 55.31 -17.07 41.34
CA CYS A 12 54.44 -16.79 40.20
C CYS A 12 53.41 -15.71 40.60
N LEU A 13 53.67 -14.43 40.24
CA LEU A 13 52.65 -13.41 40.19
C LEU A 13 51.70 -13.75 39.01
N SER A 14 50.53 -14.30 39.31
CA SER A 14 49.43 -14.34 38.39
C SER A 14 48.88 -12.94 38.26
N MET A 15 49.30 -12.21 37.23
CA MET A 15 48.56 -11.03 36.76
C MET A 15 47.27 -11.54 36.14
N ALA A 16 46.19 -11.57 36.94
CA ALA A 16 44.84 -11.60 36.43
C ALA A 16 44.60 -10.23 35.76
N GLY A 17 44.91 -10.18 34.46
CA GLY A 17 44.48 -9.05 33.62
C GLY A 17 42.97 -9.04 33.61
N ALA A 18 42.37 -8.17 34.40
CA ALA A 18 40.98 -7.78 34.15
C ALA A 18 40.96 -7.17 32.74
N ALA A 19 40.56 -7.96 31.77
CA ALA A 19 40.13 -7.46 30.45
C ALA A 19 38.88 -6.61 30.70
N GLY A 20 39.11 -5.36 31.14
CA GLY A 20 38.09 -4.34 31.10
C GLY A 20 37.70 -4.22 29.65
N ALA A 21 36.52 -4.70 29.27
CA ALA A 21 35.93 -4.42 27.97
C ALA A 21 35.99 -2.90 27.82
N GLN A 22 36.84 -2.42 26.92
CA GLN A 22 37.00 -1.01 26.62
C GLN A 22 35.63 -0.56 26.11
N GLN A 23 34.88 0.12 27.00
CA GLN A 23 33.56 0.62 26.70
C GLN A 23 33.74 1.63 25.56
N ARG A 24 33.27 1.29 24.34
CA ARG A 24 33.32 2.22 23.20
C ARG A 24 32.53 3.44 23.61
N ASP A 25 33.06 4.62 23.32
CA ASP A 25 32.35 5.88 23.50
C ASP A 25 31.02 5.83 22.76
N GLY A 26 29.90 6.16 23.43
CA GLY A 26 28.54 5.98 22.92
C GLY A 26 27.78 4.76 23.49
N GLY A 27 28.43 3.84 24.22
CA GLY A 27 27.74 2.76 24.93
C GLY A 27 27.02 3.27 26.21
N ILE A 28 25.95 2.53 26.62
CA ILE A 28 25.26 2.81 27.89
C ILE A 28 26.23 2.49 29.05
N SER A 29 26.70 3.53 29.75
CA SER A 29 27.57 3.38 30.91
C SER A 29 26.77 3.00 32.16
N SER A 30 27.48 2.46 33.18
CA SER A 30 26.86 2.18 34.48
C SER A 30 26.26 3.44 35.16
N ASP A 31 26.84 4.62 34.91
CA ASP A 31 26.33 5.89 35.43
C ASP A 31 25.05 6.31 34.70
N MET A 32 25.01 6.19 33.37
CA MET A 32 23.80 6.40 32.57
C MET A 32 22.67 5.48 33.02
N LEU A 33 22.97 4.19 33.22
CA LEU A 33 21.97 3.20 33.65
C LEU A 33 21.42 3.54 35.04
N ARG A 34 22.30 3.94 36.01
CA ARG A 34 21.85 4.38 37.34
C ARG A 34 20.97 5.64 37.25
N SER A 35 21.30 6.59 36.40
CA SER A 35 20.50 7.79 36.18
C SER A 35 19.11 7.46 35.64
N MET A 36 19.04 6.55 34.64
CA MET A 36 17.76 6.08 34.09
C MET A 36 16.89 5.33 35.12
N GLN A 37 17.52 4.47 35.93
CA GLN A 37 16.83 3.76 37.02
C GLN A 37 16.27 4.71 38.09
N GLN A 38 17.02 5.74 38.46
CA GLN A 38 16.57 6.77 39.39
C GLN A 38 15.41 7.59 38.82
N ALA A 39 15.51 7.99 37.53
CA ALA A 39 14.44 8.70 36.83
C ALA A 39 13.16 7.88 36.81
N HIS A 40 13.25 6.58 36.46
CA HIS A 40 12.09 5.68 36.49
C HIS A 40 11.49 5.51 37.89
N ALA A 41 12.32 5.34 38.91
CA ALA A 41 11.85 5.19 40.29
C ALA A 41 11.11 6.45 40.82
N ALA A 42 11.35 7.61 40.22
CA ALA A 42 10.69 8.87 40.58
C ALA A 42 9.28 9.02 39.91
N VAL A 43 8.86 8.12 39.03
CA VAL A 43 7.53 8.17 38.38
C VAL A 43 6.47 7.58 39.31
N PRO A 44 5.57 8.39 39.90
CA PRO A 44 4.67 7.91 40.98
C PRO A 44 3.70 6.82 40.54
N SER A 45 3.27 6.85 39.25
CA SER A 45 2.29 5.93 38.68
C SER A 45 2.91 4.68 38.01
N ALA A 46 4.24 4.58 37.90
CA ALA A 46 4.93 3.55 37.12
C ALA A 46 4.45 2.12 37.43
N LYS A 47 4.30 1.77 38.72
CA LYS A 47 3.84 0.44 39.13
C LYS A 47 2.39 0.18 38.72
N ALA A 48 1.50 1.15 38.85
CA ALA A 48 0.09 1.00 38.46
C ALA A 48 -0.06 0.86 36.95
N ILE A 49 0.65 1.69 36.18
CA ILE A 49 0.68 1.62 34.72
C ILE A 49 1.28 0.28 34.27
N PHE A 50 2.41 -0.14 34.84
CA PHE A 50 3.00 -1.44 34.54
C PHE A 50 2.03 -2.60 34.78
N ASN A 51 1.33 -2.64 35.93
CA ASN A 51 0.37 -3.68 36.23
C ASN A 51 -0.81 -3.70 35.23
N ALA A 52 -1.27 -2.53 34.80
CA ALA A 52 -2.33 -2.42 33.79
C ALA A 52 -1.83 -2.93 32.42
N MET A 53 -0.63 -2.53 32.01
CA MET A 53 -0.07 -2.91 30.70
C MET A 53 0.43 -4.35 30.64
N ALA A 54 0.81 -4.95 31.77
CA ALA A 54 1.33 -6.32 31.83
C ALA A 54 0.32 -7.40 31.38
N SER A 55 -0.97 -7.10 31.43
CA SER A 55 -2.05 -8.04 31.09
C SER A 55 -3.05 -7.50 30.07
N ASN A 56 -2.82 -6.32 29.52
CA ASN A 56 -3.69 -5.70 28.52
C ASN A 56 -2.87 -5.17 27.33
N LYS A 57 -3.51 -5.02 26.18
CA LYS A 57 -2.91 -4.37 25.03
C LYS A 57 -2.69 -2.89 25.31
N ILE A 58 -1.60 -2.33 24.81
CA ILE A 58 -1.28 -0.90 24.97
C ILE A 58 -2.43 -0.05 24.43
N ASP A 59 -2.95 -0.36 23.26
CA ASP A 59 -4.06 0.37 22.65
C ASP A 59 -5.30 0.41 23.55
N ASP A 60 -5.67 -0.71 24.20
CA ASP A 60 -6.84 -0.76 25.08
C ASP A 60 -6.68 0.14 26.34
N ILE A 61 -5.44 0.41 26.77
CA ILE A 61 -5.13 1.31 27.89
C ILE A 61 -4.98 2.77 27.43
N ALA A 62 -4.47 2.97 26.22
CA ALA A 62 -4.20 4.31 25.66
C ALA A 62 -5.45 5.01 25.13
N VAL A 63 -6.61 4.34 25.11
CA VAL A 63 -7.87 4.93 24.61
C VAL A 63 -8.12 6.29 25.24
N ASN A 64 -8.25 7.32 24.41
CA ASN A 64 -8.68 8.63 24.87
C ASN A 64 -10.19 8.66 25.08
N PHE A 65 -10.62 8.52 26.34
CA PHE A 65 -12.04 8.45 26.69
C PHE A 65 -12.84 9.70 26.28
N ALA A 66 -12.20 10.87 26.25
CA ALA A 66 -12.84 12.10 25.79
C ALA A 66 -13.28 12.04 24.32
N ASN A 67 -12.63 11.18 23.50
CA ASN A 67 -12.95 10.97 22.08
C ASN A 67 -13.83 9.71 21.83
N GLN A 68 -14.40 9.10 22.87
CA GLN A 68 -15.22 7.88 22.77
C GLN A 68 -16.73 8.14 22.63
N GLY A 69 -17.15 9.38 22.30
CA GLY A 69 -18.55 9.70 22.02
C GLY A 69 -19.13 8.93 20.82
N ALA A 70 -20.45 9.00 20.64
CA ALA A 70 -21.14 8.41 19.50
C ALA A 70 -20.60 9.00 18.19
N ILE A 71 -20.33 8.13 17.20
CA ILE A 71 -19.88 8.59 15.87
C ILE A 71 -21.09 9.10 15.12
N ASP A 72 -21.02 10.37 14.69
CA ASP A 72 -22.01 10.93 13.80
C ASP A 72 -21.82 10.36 12.39
N THR A 73 -22.84 9.64 11.90
CA THR A 73 -22.84 8.96 10.60
C THR A 73 -23.54 9.76 9.48
N TYR A 74 -24.00 10.98 9.77
CA TYR A 74 -24.56 11.88 8.76
C TYR A 74 -23.44 12.46 7.88
N PHE A 75 -23.72 12.62 6.58
CA PHE A 75 -22.85 13.30 5.62
C PHE A 75 -23.70 14.23 4.76
N SER A 76 -23.22 15.46 4.52
CA SER A 76 -23.90 16.42 3.67
C SER A 76 -23.90 15.98 2.20
N ASP A 77 -22.85 15.32 1.76
CA ASP A 77 -22.65 14.84 0.39
C ASP A 77 -22.11 13.40 0.42
N GLU A 78 -22.85 12.50 -0.24
CA GLU A 78 -22.49 11.07 -0.29
C GLU A 78 -22.76 10.50 -1.68
N THR A 79 -21.83 9.69 -2.20
CA THR A 79 -21.99 8.96 -3.45
C THR A 79 -22.94 7.76 -3.27
N PRO A 80 -23.57 7.23 -4.34
CA PRO A 80 -24.43 6.05 -4.24
C PRO A 80 -23.73 4.86 -3.61
N LYS A 81 -24.42 4.16 -2.69
CA LYS A 81 -23.92 2.96 -2.02
C LYS A 81 -23.79 1.80 -2.99
N GLN A 82 -22.77 0.97 -2.77
CA GLN A 82 -22.51 -0.29 -3.49
C GLN A 82 -22.25 -1.43 -2.51
N SER A 83 -22.17 -2.66 -3.04
CA SER A 83 -21.75 -3.84 -2.29
C SER A 83 -20.33 -3.68 -1.76
N ILE A 84 -20.11 -4.11 -0.53
CA ILE A 84 -18.80 -4.12 0.13
C ILE A 84 -18.15 -5.49 -0.12
N HIS A 85 -16.86 -5.47 -0.40
CA HIS A 85 -16.05 -6.66 -0.63
C HIS A 85 -15.06 -6.91 0.49
N ASP A 86 -14.47 -8.10 0.49
CA ASP A 86 -13.43 -8.50 1.43
C ASP A 86 -12.23 -9.02 0.64
N GLN A 87 -11.07 -8.34 0.77
CA GLN A 87 -9.81 -8.76 0.14
C GLN A 87 -9.15 -9.94 0.85
N GLN A 88 -9.69 -10.35 1.99
CA GLN A 88 -9.17 -11.42 2.83
C GLN A 88 -7.70 -11.18 3.24
N SER A 89 -6.89 -12.24 3.30
CA SER A 89 -5.47 -12.19 3.64
C SER A 89 -4.60 -11.90 2.41
N SER A 90 -4.89 -10.78 1.72
CA SER A 90 -4.15 -10.34 0.53
C SER A 90 -3.88 -8.83 0.56
N GLY A 91 -2.83 -8.36 -0.12
CA GLY A 91 -2.48 -6.95 -0.29
C GLY A 91 -3.20 -6.26 -1.45
N ARG A 92 -4.30 -6.81 -1.96
CA ARG A 92 -5.01 -6.32 -3.17
C ARG A 92 -5.95 -5.13 -2.93
N CYS A 93 -5.83 -4.41 -1.82
CA CYS A 93 -6.67 -3.23 -1.50
C CYS A 93 -6.75 -2.22 -2.66
N TRP A 94 -5.64 -2.02 -3.38
CA TRP A 94 -5.56 -1.15 -4.55
C TRP A 94 -6.52 -1.58 -5.67
N MET A 95 -6.64 -2.87 -5.92
CA MET A 95 -7.51 -3.43 -6.97
C MET A 95 -8.99 -3.35 -6.55
N PHE A 96 -9.30 -3.69 -5.28
CA PHE A 96 -10.64 -3.55 -4.72
C PHE A 96 -11.12 -2.11 -4.78
N SER A 97 -10.28 -1.15 -4.35
CA SER A 97 -10.60 0.28 -4.41
C SER A 97 -10.75 0.79 -5.85
N GLY A 98 -9.90 0.35 -6.77
CA GLY A 98 -10.00 0.70 -8.18
C GLY A 98 -11.29 0.15 -8.82
N PHE A 99 -11.63 -1.10 -8.56
CA PHE A 99 -12.88 -1.70 -9.07
C PHE A 99 -14.12 -1.03 -8.50
N ASN A 100 -14.09 -0.59 -7.23
CA ASN A 100 -15.21 0.20 -6.67
C ASN A 100 -15.45 1.49 -7.47
N VAL A 101 -14.37 2.16 -7.93
CA VAL A 101 -14.50 3.35 -8.80
C VAL A 101 -15.11 2.98 -10.15
N LEU A 102 -14.64 1.90 -10.80
CA LEU A 102 -15.15 1.46 -12.10
C LEU A 102 -16.61 1.02 -12.01
N ARG A 103 -16.99 0.28 -10.97
CA ARG A 103 -18.37 -0.16 -10.70
C ARG A 103 -19.30 1.03 -10.50
N ALA A 104 -18.86 2.04 -9.74
CA ALA A 104 -19.62 3.27 -9.51
C ALA A 104 -19.83 4.05 -10.81
N ASN A 105 -18.79 4.14 -11.65
CA ASN A 105 -18.89 4.79 -12.94
C ASN A 105 -19.87 4.07 -13.88
N PHE A 106 -19.81 2.73 -13.94
CA PHE A 106 -20.76 1.92 -14.70
C PHE A 106 -22.20 2.14 -14.23
N ALA A 107 -22.46 2.04 -12.93
CA ALA A 107 -23.81 2.27 -12.38
C ALA A 107 -24.32 3.65 -12.74
N LYS A 108 -23.49 4.70 -12.57
CA LYS A 108 -23.87 6.09 -12.93
C LYS A 108 -24.19 6.25 -14.42
N GLN A 109 -23.44 5.61 -15.33
CA GLN A 109 -23.71 5.61 -16.77
C GLN A 109 -25.05 5.00 -17.11
N HIS A 110 -25.53 4.05 -16.32
CA HIS A 110 -26.83 3.38 -16.48
C HIS A 110 -27.90 3.90 -15.52
N ALA A 111 -27.81 5.17 -15.10
CA ALA A 111 -28.76 5.83 -14.19
C ALA A 111 -29.03 4.98 -12.92
N ASP A 112 -28.01 4.34 -12.40
CA ASP A 112 -28.02 3.45 -11.22
C ASP A 112 -28.97 2.23 -11.33
N SER A 113 -29.40 1.87 -12.52
CA SER A 113 -30.31 0.71 -12.78
C SER A 113 -29.57 -0.61 -12.90
N LEU A 114 -28.32 -0.60 -13.39
CA LEU A 114 -27.50 -1.82 -13.56
C LEU A 114 -26.38 -1.88 -12.53
N ALA A 115 -25.95 -3.10 -12.24
CA ALA A 115 -24.77 -3.38 -11.42
C ALA A 115 -23.85 -4.36 -12.15
N VAL A 116 -22.54 -4.25 -11.89
CA VAL A 116 -21.51 -5.16 -12.37
C VAL A 116 -20.53 -5.43 -11.24
N GLU A 117 -20.09 -6.68 -11.16
CA GLU A 117 -19.01 -7.09 -10.25
C GLU A 117 -17.87 -7.64 -11.11
N PHE A 118 -16.66 -7.11 -10.92
CA PHE A 118 -15.48 -7.54 -11.66
C PHE A 118 -14.70 -8.60 -10.90
N SER A 119 -14.11 -9.54 -11.60
CA SER A 119 -13.24 -10.57 -11.04
C SER A 119 -11.89 -9.96 -10.63
N HIS A 120 -11.62 -9.94 -9.34
CA HIS A 120 -10.30 -9.56 -8.84
C HIS A 120 -9.25 -10.62 -9.18
N ASN A 121 -9.62 -11.91 -9.10
CA ASN A 121 -8.72 -13.02 -9.42
C ASN A 121 -8.23 -12.98 -10.87
N TYR A 122 -9.11 -12.63 -11.85
CA TYR A 122 -8.72 -12.50 -13.25
C TYR A 122 -7.63 -11.43 -13.45
N LEU A 123 -7.84 -10.23 -12.92
CA LEU A 123 -6.88 -9.14 -13.10
C LEU A 123 -5.62 -9.37 -12.28
N PHE A 124 -5.73 -9.99 -11.10
CA PHE A 124 -4.61 -10.36 -10.24
C PHE A 124 -3.68 -11.38 -10.90
N PHE A 125 -4.21 -12.32 -11.67
CA PHE A 125 -3.38 -13.25 -12.46
C PHE A 125 -2.41 -12.48 -13.36
N TYR A 126 -2.92 -11.50 -14.11
CA TYR A 126 -2.09 -10.71 -15.02
C TYR A 126 -1.19 -9.73 -14.27
N ASP A 127 -1.63 -9.21 -13.15
CA ASP A 127 -0.77 -8.40 -12.27
C ASP A 127 0.50 -9.16 -11.87
N GLN A 128 0.33 -10.38 -11.38
CA GLN A 128 1.45 -11.21 -10.93
C GLN A 128 2.36 -11.64 -12.10
N LEU A 129 1.80 -11.94 -13.26
CA LEU A 129 2.57 -12.27 -14.45
C LEU A 129 3.38 -11.07 -14.97
N GLU A 130 2.77 -9.91 -15.01
CA GLU A 130 3.41 -8.68 -15.49
C GLU A 130 4.49 -8.17 -14.52
N LYS A 131 4.26 -8.22 -13.22
CA LYS A 131 5.29 -7.91 -12.23
C LYS A 131 6.47 -8.88 -12.32
N ALA A 132 6.22 -10.17 -12.56
CA ALA A 132 7.29 -11.12 -12.83
C ALA A 132 8.09 -10.73 -14.08
N ASN A 133 7.43 -10.31 -15.16
CA ASN A 133 8.10 -9.82 -16.36
C ASN A 133 8.86 -8.51 -16.10
N LEU A 134 8.29 -7.58 -15.32
CA LEU A 134 8.94 -6.32 -14.92
C LEU A 134 10.24 -6.60 -14.15
N MET A 135 10.20 -7.49 -13.16
CA MET A 135 11.38 -7.92 -12.40
C MET A 135 12.45 -8.54 -13.31
N LEU A 136 12.09 -9.52 -14.13
CA LEU A 136 13.05 -10.21 -15.00
C LEU A 136 13.65 -9.27 -16.06
N GLN A 137 12.88 -8.35 -16.61
CA GLN A 137 13.39 -7.37 -17.54
C GLN A 137 14.27 -6.34 -16.82
N GLY A 138 13.84 -5.84 -15.66
CA GLY A 138 14.62 -4.88 -14.88
C GLY A 138 16.01 -5.41 -14.50
N VAL A 139 16.12 -6.68 -14.11
CA VAL A 139 17.44 -7.27 -13.81
C VAL A 139 18.31 -7.47 -15.06
N ILE A 140 17.72 -7.60 -16.26
CA ILE A 140 18.46 -7.59 -17.53
C ILE A 140 18.95 -6.17 -17.84
N ASP A 141 18.08 -5.17 -17.72
CA ASP A 141 18.39 -3.77 -18.06
C ASP A 141 19.49 -3.19 -17.15
N HIS A 142 19.61 -3.69 -15.93
CA HIS A 142 20.63 -3.29 -14.94
C HIS A 142 21.68 -4.39 -14.68
N ALA A 143 21.90 -5.28 -15.65
CA ALA A 143 22.81 -6.42 -15.45
C ALA A 143 24.28 -6.03 -15.32
N ASP A 144 24.67 -4.87 -15.81
CA ASP A 144 26.00 -4.24 -15.69
C ASP A 144 26.21 -3.52 -14.33
N GLU A 145 25.14 -3.24 -13.59
CA GLU A 145 25.24 -2.65 -12.26
C GLU A 145 25.57 -3.71 -11.21
N PRO A 146 26.29 -3.36 -10.12
CA PRO A 146 26.59 -4.32 -9.04
C PRO A 146 25.31 -4.71 -8.27
N MET A 147 25.35 -5.85 -7.55
CA MET A 147 24.21 -6.39 -6.81
C MET A 147 23.72 -5.47 -5.66
N ASP A 148 24.56 -4.57 -5.18
CA ASP A 148 24.27 -3.60 -4.12
C ASP A 148 23.84 -2.24 -4.64
N SER A 149 23.72 -2.05 -5.96
CA SER A 149 23.07 -0.85 -6.51
C SER A 149 21.60 -0.80 -6.10
N GLU A 150 21.06 0.40 -5.95
CA GLU A 150 19.68 0.61 -5.48
C GLU A 150 18.65 -0.06 -6.39
N ARG A 151 18.78 0.07 -7.72
CA ARG A 151 17.87 -0.54 -8.70
C ARG A 151 17.91 -2.06 -8.67
N VAL A 152 19.11 -2.65 -8.63
CA VAL A 152 19.24 -4.12 -8.56
C VAL A 152 18.71 -4.65 -7.25
N ARG A 153 19.02 -3.97 -6.13
CA ARG A 153 18.45 -4.33 -4.81
C ARG A 153 16.94 -4.27 -4.78
N PHE A 154 16.34 -3.23 -5.35
CA PHE A 154 14.89 -3.09 -5.46
C PHE A 154 14.25 -4.35 -6.07
N PHE A 155 14.72 -4.79 -7.25
CA PHE A 155 14.18 -5.99 -7.91
C PHE A 155 14.40 -7.29 -7.15
N PHE A 156 15.54 -7.45 -6.46
CA PHE A 156 15.81 -8.67 -5.71
C PHE A 156 15.22 -8.68 -4.30
N LYS A 157 15.00 -7.51 -3.70
CA LYS A 157 14.35 -7.39 -2.40
C LYS A 157 12.87 -7.75 -2.52
N ASN A 158 12.18 -7.14 -3.47
CA ASN A 158 10.75 -7.29 -3.72
C ASN A 158 10.49 -7.74 -5.17
N PRO A 159 10.82 -9.00 -5.54
CA PRO A 159 10.66 -9.46 -6.93
C PRO A 159 9.20 -9.58 -7.36
N LEU A 160 8.30 -9.76 -6.38
CA LEU A 160 6.86 -9.87 -6.57
C LEU A 160 6.16 -9.58 -5.25
N ASN A 161 5.12 -8.75 -5.31
CA ASN A 161 4.20 -8.49 -4.20
C ASN A 161 2.75 -8.46 -4.71
N ASP A 162 1.79 -8.45 -3.83
CA ASP A 162 0.36 -8.33 -4.14
C ASP A 162 -0.20 -6.91 -3.94
N GLY A 163 0.64 -5.97 -3.46
CA GLY A 163 0.35 -4.55 -3.36
C GLY A 163 0.30 -3.85 -4.72
N GLY A 164 -0.06 -2.58 -4.73
CA GLY A 164 -0.06 -1.79 -5.95
C GLY A 164 -0.81 -0.47 -5.88
N THR A 165 -1.01 0.12 -7.04
CA THR A 165 -1.60 1.45 -7.21
C THR A 165 -2.68 1.45 -8.28
N PHE A 166 -3.38 2.59 -8.45
CA PHE A 166 -4.39 2.74 -9.48
C PHE A 166 -3.84 2.60 -10.92
N CYS A 167 -2.53 2.88 -11.13
CA CYS A 167 -1.88 2.62 -12.42
C CYS A 167 -1.99 1.15 -12.81
N GLY A 168 -1.85 0.24 -11.83
CA GLY A 168 -2.03 -1.19 -12.08
C GLY A 168 -3.45 -1.52 -12.54
N VAL A 169 -4.48 -0.92 -11.92
CA VAL A 169 -5.86 -1.12 -12.36
C VAL A 169 -6.06 -0.65 -13.80
N SER A 170 -5.59 0.56 -14.13
CA SER A 170 -5.77 1.14 -15.46
C SER A 170 -5.00 0.35 -16.53
N ASP A 171 -3.72 0.12 -16.33
CA ASP A 171 -2.85 -0.49 -17.34
C ASP A 171 -3.23 -1.96 -17.60
N LEU A 172 -3.56 -2.70 -16.54
CA LEU A 172 -3.96 -4.11 -16.68
C LEU A 172 -5.34 -4.25 -17.32
N ALA A 173 -6.32 -3.43 -16.93
CA ALA A 173 -7.65 -3.44 -17.55
C ALA A 173 -7.57 -2.98 -19.01
N ASP A 174 -6.82 -1.92 -19.29
CA ASP A 174 -6.57 -1.46 -20.66
C ASP A 174 -5.86 -2.52 -21.51
N LYS A 175 -4.97 -3.33 -20.93
CA LYS A 175 -4.19 -4.36 -21.65
C LYS A 175 -4.91 -5.68 -21.80
N TYR A 176 -5.58 -6.17 -20.77
CA TYR A 176 -6.15 -7.52 -20.71
C TYR A 176 -7.69 -7.56 -20.69
N GLY A 177 -8.35 -6.42 -20.50
CA GLY A 177 -9.79 -6.35 -20.32
C GLY A 177 -10.23 -6.75 -18.92
N LEU A 178 -11.54 -6.94 -18.76
CA LEU A 178 -12.18 -7.32 -17.50
C LEU A 178 -13.13 -8.49 -17.71
N VAL A 179 -13.45 -9.21 -16.64
CA VAL A 179 -14.45 -10.27 -16.64
C VAL A 179 -15.36 -10.15 -15.42
N PRO A 180 -16.61 -10.64 -15.47
CA PRO A 180 -17.48 -10.69 -14.31
C PRO A 180 -16.90 -11.58 -13.19
N ALA A 181 -17.15 -11.22 -11.93
CA ALA A 181 -16.68 -11.99 -10.77
C ALA A 181 -17.15 -13.46 -10.80
N GLU A 182 -18.36 -13.71 -11.26
CA GLU A 182 -18.95 -15.06 -11.35
C GLU A 182 -18.31 -15.94 -12.44
N VAL A 183 -17.62 -15.35 -13.40
CA VAL A 183 -16.95 -16.06 -14.52
C VAL A 183 -15.59 -16.60 -14.10
N GLN A 184 -14.85 -15.84 -13.32
CA GLN A 184 -13.58 -16.28 -12.72
C GLN A 184 -13.56 -15.89 -11.23
N PRO A 185 -14.10 -16.76 -10.36
CA PRO A 185 -14.20 -16.48 -8.93
C PRO A 185 -12.84 -16.50 -8.24
N GLU A 186 -12.80 -16.02 -7.00
CA GLU A 186 -11.62 -16.08 -6.13
C GLU A 186 -11.20 -17.54 -5.86
N THR A 187 -9.92 -17.76 -5.69
CA THR A 187 -9.33 -19.02 -5.23
C THR A 187 -8.78 -18.88 -3.83
N PHE A 188 -8.50 -19.99 -3.14
CA PHE A 188 -7.83 -19.94 -1.85
C PHE A 188 -6.51 -19.16 -1.90
N SER A 189 -5.74 -19.31 -2.99
CA SER A 189 -4.46 -18.60 -3.13
C SER A 189 -4.63 -17.12 -3.44
N ALA A 190 -5.74 -16.72 -4.09
CA ALA A 190 -6.08 -15.31 -4.28
C ALA A 190 -6.50 -14.66 -2.95
N ASP A 191 -7.23 -15.38 -2.11
CA ASP A 191 -7.65 -14.91 -0.78
C ASP A 191 -6.51 -14.99 0.27
N ASN A 192 -5.45 -15.76 0.00
CA ASN A 192 -4.31 -15.98 0.92
C ASN A 192 -2.99 -15.97 0.14
N THR A 193 -2.56 -14.80 -0.29
CA THR A 193 -1.49 -14.61 -1.29
C THR A 193 -0.09 -14.95 -0.80
N SER A 194 0.21 -14.83 0.50
CA SER A 194 1.57 -14.87 1.06
C SER A 194 2.39 -16.10 0.63
N LYS A 195 1.79 -17.32 0.64
CA LYS A 195 2.54 -18.53 0.29
C LYS A 195 2.87 -18.61 -1.19
N MET A 196 1.90 -18.26 -2.04
CA MET A 196 2.09 -18.20 -3.49
C MET A 196 3.14 -17.16 -3.85
N SER A 197 3.03 -15.94 -3.34
CA SER A 197 3.98 -14.85 -3.57
C SER A 197 5.40 -15.20 -3.12
N SER A 198 5.55 -15.87 -1.97
CA SER A 198 6.85 -16.34 -1.47
C SER A 198 7.52 -17.34 -2.42
N LEU A 199 6.76 -18.31 -2.95
CA LEU A 199 7.28 -19.31 -3.88
C LEU A 199 7.65 -18.71 -5.24
N LEU A 200 6.80 -17.84 -5.79
CA LEU A 200 7.05 -17.10 -7.02
C LEU A 200 8.27 -16.19 -6.87
N SER A 201 8.38 -15.44 -5.78
CA SER A 201 9.52 -14.58 -5.48
C SER A 201 10.83 -15.34 -5.37
N SER A 202 10.81 -16.52 -4.74
CA SER A 202 12.01 -17.38 -4.67
C SER A 202 12.46 -17.83 -6.07
N LYS A 203 11.51 -18.25 -6.91
CA LYS A 203 11.80 -18.67 -8.29
C LYS A 203 12.29 -17.51 -9.17
N LEU A 204 11.71 -16.33 -9.00
CA LEU A 204 12.12 -15.13 -9.74
C LEU A 204 13.55 -14.69 -9.37
N ARG A 205 13.94 -14.80 -8.09
CA ARG A 205 15.35 -14.54 -7.68
C ARG A 205 16.33 -15.49 -8.35
N GLU A 206 16.00 -16.77 -8.41
CA GLU A 206 16.81 -17.78 -9.12
C GLU A 206 16.95 -17.42 -10.61
N PHE A 207 15.84 -17.10 -11.27
CA PHE A 207 15.81 -16.71 -12.67
C PHE A 207 16.55 -15.38 -12.92
N GLY A 208 16.39 -14.40 -12.05
CA GLY A 208 17.12 -13.13 -12.13
C GLY A 208 18.64 -13.31 -12.07
N LEU A 209 19.13 -14.16 -11.19
CA LEU A 209 20.56 -14.48 -11.13
C LEU A 209 21.06 -15.17 -12.41
N GLU A 210 20.27 -16.11 -12.96
CA GLU A 210 20.60 -16.77 -14.23
C GLU A 210 20.67 -15.77 -15.39
N LEU A 211 19.68 -14.87 -15.52
CA LEU A 211 19.66 -13.85 -16.58
C LEU A 211 20.85 -12.89 -16.46
N ARG A 212 21.18 -12.41 -15.27
CA ARG A 212 22.36 -11.58 -15.05
C ARG A 212 23.66 -12.32 -15.45
N LYS A 213 23.76 -13.60 -15.09
CA LYS A 213 24.90 -14.43 -15.52
C LYS A 213 24.96 -14.56 -17.05
N MET A 214 23.83 -14.75 -17.73
CA MET A 214 23.79 -14.83 -19.19
C MET A 214 24.28 -13.54 -19.84
N VAL A 215 23.92 -12.36 -19.30
CA VAL A 215 24.43 -11.07 -19.78
C VAL A 215 25.93 -10.96 -19.54
N ALA A 216 26.40 -11.28 -18.34
CA ALA A 216 27.84 -11.24 -18.00
C ALA A 216 28.68 -12.20 -18.87
N ASP A 217 28.12 -13.36 -19.22
CA ASP A 217 28.76 -14.34 -20.15
C ASP A 217 28.70 -13.89 -21.63
N GLY A 218 28.17 -12.71 -21.94
CA GLY A 218 28.07 -12.15 -23.29
C GLY A 218 27.11 -12.91 -24.22
N LYS A 219 26.06 -13.56 -23.67
CA LYS A 219 25.04 -14.22 -24.49
C LYS A 219 24.30 -13.21 -25.37
N LYS A 220 23.93 -13.62 -26.58
CA LYS A 220 23.16 -12.79 -27.51
C LYS A 220 21.78 -12.44 -26.97
N ASN A 221 21.32 -11.24 -27.20
CA ASN A 221 20.00 -10.77 -26.74
C ASN A 221 18.84 -11.71 -27.14
N ALA A 222 18.91 -12.35 -28.31
CA ALA A 222 17.90 -13.32 -28.73
C ALA A 222 17.84 -14.55 -27.80
N ALA A 223 19.01 -15.05 -27.33
CA ALA A 223 19.06 -16.16 -26.39
C ALA A 223 18.56 -15.77 -25.00
N ILE A 224 18.89 -14.56 -24.52
CA ILE A 224 18.40 -14.03 -23.24
C ILE A 224 16.88 -13.87 -23.30
N LYS A 225 16.34 -13.30 -24.40
CA LYS A 225 14.88 -13.15 -24.58
C LYS A 225 14.15 -14.50 -24.63
N ALA A 226 14.71 -15.48 -25.35
CA ALA A 226 14.15 -16.82 -25.41
C ALA A 226 14.10 -17.46 -24.02
N ARG A 227 15.19 -17.37 -23.27
CA ARG A 227 15.27 -17.91 -21.91
C ARG A 227 14.30 -17.22 -20.95
N LYS A 228 14.20 -15.88 -21.00
CA LYS A 228 13.17 -15.13 -20.23
C LYS A 228 11.76 -15.62 -20.54
N THR A 229 11.44 -15.90 -21.81
CA THR A 229 10.12 -16.42 -22.20
C THR A 229 9.85 -17.80 -21.59
N GLU A 230 10.84 -18.69 -21.55
CA GLU A 230 10.72 -20.00 -20.87
C GLU A 230 10.49 -19.83 -19.36
N MET A 231 11.20 -18.90 -18.73
CA MET A 231 11.02 -18.56 -17.32
C MET A 231 9.62 -18.03 -17.03
N LEU A 232 9.13 -17.11 -17.85
CA LEU A 232 7.75 -16.59 -17.74
C LEU A 232 6.71 -17.68 -18.00
N SER A 233 6.96 -18.67 -18.88
CA SER A 233 6.08 -19.83 -19.07
C SER A 233 6.00 -20.68 -17.79
N THR A 234 7.11 -20.80 -17.04
CA THR A 234 7.10 -21.45 -15.73
C THR A 234 6.25 -20.69 -14.73
N ILE A 235 6.40 -19.37 -14.64
CA ILE A 235 5.60 -18.50 -13.77
C ILE A 235 4.12 -18.58 -14.16
N TYR A 236 3.79 -18.49 -15.45
CA TYR A 236 2.43 -18.63 -15.95
C TYR A 236 1.79 -19.96 -15.49
N ASN A 237 2.51 -21.08 -15.62
CA ASN A 237 2.03 -22.37 -15.15
C ASN A 237 1.80 -22.40 -13.62
N MET A 238 2.69 -21.80 -12.83
CA MET A 238 2.51 -21.69 -11.37
C MET A 238 1.24 -20.88 -11.03
N LEU A 239 0.99 -19.79 -11.76
CA LEU A 239 -0.21 -18.96 -11.60
C LEU A 239 -1.47 -19.73 -12.02
N CYS A 240 -1.45 -20.48 -13.13
CA CYS A 240 -2.59 -21.33 -13.52
C CYS A 240 -2.94 -22.38 -12.44
N LEU A 241 -1.93 -22.95 -11.79
CA LEU A 241 -2.13 -23.95 -10.73
C LEU A 241 -2.68 -23.35 -9.42
N THR A 242 -2.54 -22.03 -9.20
CA THR A 242 -2.93 -21.36 -7.95
C THR A 242 -4.15 -20.46 -8.11
N LEU A 243 -4.27 -19.75 -9.23
CA LEU A 243 -5.33 -18.78 -9.52
C LEU A 243 -6.34 -19.25 -10.59
N GLY A 244 -6.02 -20.35 -11.29
CA GLY A 244 -6.77 -20.84 -12.45
C GLY A 244 -6.30 -20.18 -13.76
N GLU A 245 -6.52 -20.84 -14.89
CA GLU A 245 -6.20 -20.27 -16.20
C GLU A 245 -7.20 -19.14 -16.52
N PRO A 246 -6.73 -17.97 -16.96
CA PRO A 246 -7.60 -16.85 -17.31
C PRO A 246 -8.57 -17.23 -18.45
N VAL A 247 -9.83 -16.88 -18.27
CA VAL A 247 -10.86 -17.14 -19.28
C VAL A 247 -10.62 -16.29 -20.52
N LYS A 248 -10.88 -16.87 -21.71
CA LYS A 248 -10.68 -16.23 -23.01
C LYS A 248 -11.98 -15.69 -23.60
N GLU A 249 -13.09 -16.38 -23.30
CA GLU A 249 -14.44 -16.05 -23.75
C GLU A 249 -15.45 -16.54 -22.71
N PHE A 250 -16.57 -15.84 -22.57
CA PHE A 250 -17.65 -16.22 -21.66
C PHE A 250 -18.99 -15.66 -22.16
N THR A 251 -20.09 -16.21 -21.64
CA THR A 251 -21.44 -15.69 -21.89
C THR A 251 -21.90 -14.94 -20.63
N TYR A 252 -22.42 -13.73 -20.80
CA TYR A 252 -22.89 -12.89 -19.71
C TYR A 252 -24.19 -12.17 -20.06
N THR A 253 -25.01 -11.93 -19.03
CA THR A 253 -26.18 -11.07 -19.10
C THR A 253 -26.08 -10.04 -18.00
N PHE A 254 -26.17 -8.76 -18.33
CA PHE A 254 -26.17 -7.70 -17.31
C PHE A 254 -27.34 -7.86 -16.35
N LYS A 255 -27.19 -7.39 -15.14
CA LYS A 255 -28.17 -7.52 -14.06
C LYS A 255 -28.50 -6.17 -13.45
N THR A 256 -29.74 -6.04 -12.97
CA THR A 256 -30.11 -4.93 -12.09
C THR A 256 -29.40 -5.08 -10.73
N LYS A 257 -29.49 -4.03 -9.90
CA LYS A 257 -29.00 -4.09 -8.49
C LYS A 257 -29.63 -5.23 -7.67
N ASP A 258 -30.86 -5.63 -8.03
CA ASP A 258 -31.60 -6.74 -7.39
C ASP A 258 -31.27 -8.10 -8.02
N GLY A 259 -30.26 -8.18 -8.89
CA GLY A 259 -29.82 -9.42 -9.54
C GLY A 259 -30.68 -9.91 -10.69
N LYS A 260 -31.68 -9.15 -11.15
CA LYS A 260 -32.55 -9.54 -12.28
C LYS A 260 -31.81 -9.36 -13.61
N PRO A 261 -31.82 -10.36 -14.50
CA PRO A 261 -31.17 -10.24 -15.80
C PRO A 261 -31.86 -9.18 -16.69
N VAL A 262 -31.05 -8.44 -17.45
CA VAL A 262 -31.50 -7.41 -18.38
C VAL A 262 -30.97 -7.71 -19.78
N GLY A 263 -31.85 -7.92 -20.73
CA GLY A 263 -31.52 -8.28 -22.09
C GLY A 263 -31.31 -9.79 -22.28
N GLN A 264 -30.67 -10.16 -23.40
CA GLN A 264 -30.34 -11.54 -23.72
C GLN A 264 -28.89 -11.88 -23.39
N PRO A 265 -28.57 -13.14 -23.08
CA PRO A 265 -27.20 -13.60 -22.94
C PRO A 265 -26.38 -13.28 -24.20
N ARG A 266 -25.18 -12.70 -23.99
CA ARG A 266 -24.24 -12.37 -25.05
C ARG A 266 -22.88 -12.97 -24.76
N LYS A 267 -22.20 -13.44 -25.80
CA LYS A 267 -20.79 -13.87 -25.71
C LYS A 267 -19.87 -12.67 -25.75
N TYR A 268 -18.86 -12.70 -24.86
CA TYR A 268 -17.84 -11.65 -24.73
C TYR A 268 -16.45 -12.27 -24.65
N THR A 269 -15.47 -11.59 -25.20
CA THR A 269 -14.08 -11.64 -24.76
C THR A 269 -13.88 -10.67 -23.59
N PRO A 270 -12.83 -10.80 -22.77
CA PRO A 270 -12.53 -9.83 -21.70
C PRO A 270 -12.43 -8.38 -22.19
N LYS A 271 -11.91 -8.17 -23.39
CA LYS A 271 -11.82 -6.84 -24.01
C LYS A 271 -13.18 -6.27 -24.41
N GLU A 272 -14.03 -7.07 -25.03
CA GLU A 272 -15.40 -6.63 -25.38
C GLU A 272 -16.23 -6.34 -24.12
N PHE A 273 -16.04 -7.09 -23.05
CA PHE A 273 -16.71 -6.81 -21.79
C PHE A 273 -16.18 -5.54 -21.14
N TYR A 274 -14.86 -5.31 -21.18
CA TYR A 274 -14.25 -4.06 -20.75
C TYR A 274 -14.83 -2.85 -21.50
N GLU A 275 -14.90 -2.91 -22.82
CA GLU A 275 -15.51 -1.84 -23.64
C GLU A 275 -16.98 -1.62 -23.29
N ALA A 276 -17.74 -2.70 -23.06
CA ALA A 276 -19.16 -2.61 -22.70
C ALA A 276 -19.41 -2.05 -21.30
N THR A 277 -18.44 -2.13 -20.40
CA THR A 277 -18.59 -1.72 -18.99
C THR A 277 -17.88 -0.43 -18.64
N VAL A 278 -16.72 -0.17 -19.24
CA VAL A 278 -15.90 1.00 -18.97
C VAL A 278 -15.96 2.02 -20.10
N GLY A 279 -16.07 1.57 -21.33
CA GLY A 279 -16.31 2.43 -22.50
C GLY A 279 -15.05 3.04 -23.10
N GLY A 280 -13.86 2.49 -22.81
CA GLY A 280 -12.59 2.94 -23.39
C GLY A 280 -11.47 3.02 -22.37
N PRO A 281 -10.26 3.45 -22.79
CA PRO A 281 -9.08 3.44 -21.94
C PRO A 281 -9.24 4.24 -20.65
N ILE A 282 -8.93 3.61 -19.52
CA ILE A 282 -8.90 4.27 -18.19
C ILE A 282 -7.66 5.15 -18.11
N SER A 283 -6.53 4.65 -18.62
CA SER A 283 -5.27 5.39 -18.68
C SER A 283 -5.47 6.72 -19.42
N GLY A 284 -5.05 7.81 -18.79
CA GLY A 284 -5.23 9.14 -19.35
C GLY A 284 -6.55 9.85 -19.02
N SER A 285 -7.56 9.19 -18.44
CA SER A 285 -8.82 9.81 -17.99
C SER A 285 -8.73 10.47 -16.62
N PHE A 286 -7.74 10.07 -15.82
CA PHE A 286 -7.52 10.51 -14.45
C PHE A 286 -6.19 11.22 -14.30
N ILE A 287 -6.07 12.00 -13.23
CA ILE A 287 -4.78 12.43 -12.67
C ILE A 287 -4.60 11.87 -11.28
N MET A 288 -3.35 11.66 -10.92
CA MET A 288 -2.95 11.27 -9.58
C MET A 288 -2.38 12.48 -8.86
N VAL A 289 -2.91 12.79 -7.69
CA VAL A 289 -2.40 13.84 -6.82
C VAL A 289 -1.96 13.24 -5.49
N MET A 290 -0.94 13.82 -4.89
CA MET A 290 -0.44 13.39 -3.58
C MET A 290 -0.17 14.59 -2.67
N ASN A 291 -0.13 14.34 -1.37
CA ASN A 291 0.39 15.26 -0.39
C ASN A 291 1.68 14.71 0.22
N ASP A 292 2.81 15.18 -0.27
CA ASP A 292 4.13 14.94 0.30
C ASP A 292 4.78 16.26 0.72
N PRO A 293 4.68 16.63 2.01
CA PRO A 293 5.20 17.91 2.49
C PRO A 293 6.74 18.00 2.52
N ARG A 294 7.46 16.93 2.18
CA ARG A 294 8.94 16.96 2.02
C ARG A 294 9.34 17.56 0.68
N ARG A 295 8.41 17.62 -0.28
CA ARG A 295 8.65 18.01 -1.67
C ARG A 295 7.92 19.30 -2.02
N GLU A 296 8.45 20.00 -3.03
CA GLU A 296 7.83 21.23 -3.52
C GLU A 296 6.43 20.96 -4.07
N TYR A 297 5.45 21.75 -3.63
CA TYR A 297 4.09 21.69 -4.15
C TYR A 297 4.00 22.26 -5.57
N TYR A 298 2.96 21.86 -6.28
CA TYR A 298 2.67 22.24 -7.68
C TYR A 298 3.74 21.76 -8.66
N LYS A 299 4.51 20.74 -8.26
CA LYS A 299 5.44 20.00 -9.12
C LYS A 299 4.97 18.57 -9.33
N THR A 300 5.30 18.06 -10.50
CA THR A 300 5.00 16.68 -10.88
C THR A 300 6.21 15.79 -10.59
N TYR A 301 5.93 14.65 -9.97
CA TYR A 301 6.91 13.63 -9.63
C TYR A 301 6.50 12.30 -10.24
N GLU A 302 7.46 11.44 -10.50
CA GLU A 302 7.24 10.10 -11.03
C GLU A 302 8.16 9.13 -10.31
N VAL A 303 7.60 8.03 -9.79
CA VAL A 303 8.36 7.04 -9.03
C VAL A 303 8.87 5.97 -9.99
N GLU A 304 10.20 5.81 -10.07
CA GLU A 304 10.83 4.84 -10.96
C GLU A 304 10.39 3.41 -10.57
N TYR A 305 9.94 2.63 -11.54
CA TYR A 305 9.44 1.26 -11.38
C TYR A 305 8.17 1.07 -10.52
N ASP A 306 7.55 2.12 -9.99
CA ASP A 306 6.23 2.01 -9.35
C ASP A 306 5.15 1.87 -10.44
N ARG A 307 5.14 0.71 -11.07
CA ARG A 307 4.24 0.27 -12.13
C ARG A 307 4.07 -1.25 -12.11
N HIS A 308 3.02 -1.74 -12.71
CA HIS A 308 2.67 -3.16 -12.70
C HIS A 308 3.15 -3.90 -13.95
N THR A 309 3.18 -3.22 -15.10
CA THR A 309 3.63 -3.79 -16.37
C THR A 309 4.90 -3.10 -16.83
N TYR A 310 5.79 -3.80 -17.54
CA TYR A 310 7.02 -3.21 -18.02
C TYR A 310 6.78 -2.06 -19.03
N ASP A 311 5.75 -2.19 -19.85
CA ASP A 311 5.29 -1.22 -20.86
C ASP A 311 4.21 -0.27 -20.33
N GLY A 312 3.89 -0.31 -19.04
CA GLY A 312 2.89 0.55 -18.40
C GLY A 312 3.44 1.85 -17.85
N GLN A 313 2.57 2.55 -17.13
CA GLN A 313 2.86 3.87 -16.58
C GLN A 313 3.37 3.76 -15.14
N ASN A 314 4.45 4.45 -14.83
CA ASN A 314 4.85 4.66 -13.44
C ASN A 314 3.79 5.49 -12.69
N TRP A 315 3.75 5.37 -11.37
CA TRP A 315 2.99 6.30 -10.54
C TRP A 315 3.56 7.71 -10.72
N LYS A 316 2.86 8.50 -11.53
CA LYS A 316 3.14 9.91 -11.74
C LYS A 316 2.11 10.73 -10.98
N TYR A 317 2.53 11.69 -10.18
CA TYR A 317 1.62 12.50 -9.39
C TYR A 317 1.99 13.98 -9.38
N LEU A 318 0.98 14.82 -9.23
CA LEU A 318 1.14 16.23 -8.90
C LEU A 318 1.12 16.38 -7.38
N ASN A 319 2.17 16.94 -6.80
CA ASN A 319 2.22 17.22 -5.36
C ASN A 319 1.43 18.47 -5.03
N LEU A 320 0.42 18.34 -4.17
CA LEU A 320 -0.50 19.42 -3.79
C LEU A 320 -0.60 19.58 -2.27
N PRO A 321 -0.83 20.82 -1.79
CA PRO A 321 -1.27 21.02 -0.41
C PRO A 321 -2.65 20.39 -0.17
N MET A 322 -2.96 20.05 1.09
CA MET A 322 -4.21 19.36 1.44
C MET A 322 -5.45 20.15 1.04
N ASP A 323 -5.46 21.48 1.16
CA ASP A 323 -6.60 22.33 0.78
C ASP A 323 -6.99 22.16 -0.69
N ASP A 324 -6.02 21.97 -1.57
CA ASP A 324 -6.27 21.71 -3.01
C ASP A 324 -6.84 20.31 -3.23
N ILE A 325 -6.29 19.32 -2.55
CA ILE A 325 -6.78 17.93 -2.61
C ILE A 325 -8.21 17.83 -2.10
N GLU A 326 -8.54 18.48 -0.99
CA GLU A 326 -9.89 18.55 -0.44
C GLU A 326 -10.88 19.18 -1.43
N ARG A 327 -10.51 20.28 -2.10
CA ARG A 327 -11.37 20.89 -3.12
C ARG A 327 -11.67 19.95 -4.28
N LEU A 328 -10.67 19.19 -4.76
CA LEU A 328 -10.86 18.19 -5.83
C LEU A 328 -11.76 17.04 -5.34
N ALA A 329 -11.56 16.57 -4.11
CA ALA A 329 -12.36 15.53 -3.50
C ALA A 329 -13.81 15.94 -3.32
N ILE A 330 -14.06 17.12 -2.75
CA ILE A 330 -15.40 17.66 -2.55
C ILE A 330 -16.13 17.83 -3.88
N ALA A 331 -15.47 18.40 -4.90
CA ALA A 331 -16.07 18.58 -6.23
C ALA A 331 -16.49 17.23 -6.86
N SER A 332 -15.67 16.19 -6.71
CA SER A 332 -15.95 14.84 -7.21
C SER A 332 -17.12 14.19 -6.47
N ILE A 333 -17.14 14.27 -5.14
CA ILE A 333 -18.21 13.67 -4.31
C ILE A 333 -19.56 14.36 -4.60
N LYS A 334 -19.60 15.68 -4.70
CA LYS A 334 -20.83 16.43 -5.04
C LYS A 334 -21.43 16.03 -6.39
N ASP A 335 -20.61 15.58 -7.34
CA ASP A 335 -21.11 15.02 -8.61
C ASP A 335 -21.32 13.48 -8.52
N GLY A 336 -21.35 12.90 -7.33
CA GLY A 336 -21.60 11.47 -7.10
C GLY A 336 -20.47 10.56 -7.59
N ARG A 337 -19.22 11.04 -7.65
CA ARG A 337 -18.06 10.27 -8.10
C ARG A 337 -17.24 9.74 -6.92
N LYS A 338 -17.06 8.43 -6.89
CA LYS A 338 -16.11 7.78 -5.97
C LYS A 338 -14.69 7.97 -6.46
N MET A 339 -13.74 7.99 -5.54
CA MET A 339 -12.33 8.17 -5.87
C MET A 339 -11.47 7.11 -5.17
N TYR A 340 -10.48 6.60 -5.90
CA TYR A 340 -9.38 5.86 -5.28
C TYR A 340 -8.57 6.81 -4.40
N SER A 341 -8.25 6.38 -3.19
CA SER A 341 -7.44 7.13 -2.24
C SER A 341 -6.61 6.20 -1.38
N SER A 342 -5.47 6.67 -0.84
CA SER A 342 -4.66 5.85 0.05
C SER A 342 -4.16 6.61 1.28
N TYR A 343 -3.91 5.85 2.35
CA TYR A 343 -3.73 6.35 3.70
C TYR A 343 -2.71 5.51 4.48
N ASP A 344 -2.18 6.07 5.57
CA ASP A 344 -1.59 5.29 6.65
C ASP A 344 -2.69 4.85 7.62
N VAL A 345 -3.46 3.84 7.20
CA VAL A 345 -4.70 3.44 7.87
C VAL A 345 -4.50 2.93 9.30
N GLY A 346 -3.30 2.41 9.61
CA GLY A 346 -2.98 1.88 10.94
C GLY A 346 -2.88 2.95 12.03
N LYS A 347 -2.59 4.19 11.65
CA LYS A 347 -2.37 5.27 12.61
C LYS A 347 -3.68 5.74 13.25
N GLN A 348 -3.75 5.64 14.57
CA GLN A 348 -4.91 6.14 15.34
C GLN A 348 -6.27 5.54 14.91
N LEU A 349 -6.30 4.30 14.40
CA LEU A 349 -7.53 3.61 14.00
C LEU A 349 -8.19 2.92 15.21
N ASP A 350 -9.36 3.40 15.62
CA ASP A 350 -10.24 2.62 16.50
C ASP A 350 -10.94 1.53 15.68
N ARG A 351 -10.38 0.32 15.72
CA ARG A 351 -10.87 -0.84 14.95
C ARG A 351 -12.27 -1.27 15.34
N LYS A 352 -12.64 -1.13 16.61
CA LYS A 352 -13.96 -1.54 17.13
C LYS A 352 -15.06 -0.61 16.61
N ARG A 353 -14.76 0.67 16.51
CA ARG A 353 -15.71 1.71 16.08
C ARG A 353 -15.66 1.99 14.58
N GLY A 354 -14.59 1.55 13.87
CA GLY A 354 -14.37 1.94 12.48
C GLY A 354 -14.14 3.44 12.31
N TYR A 355 -13.45 4.07 13.27
CA TYR A 355 -13.24 5.50 13.32
C TYR A 355 -11.76 5.87 13.36
N LEU A 356 -11.38 6.81 12.55
CA LEU A 356 -10.03 7.33 12.36
C LEU A 356 -9.99 8.78 12.85
N ASP A 357 -9.27 9.03 13.94
CA ASP A 357 -9.09 10.37 14.48
C ASP A 357 -7.74 10.48 15.19
N THR A 358 -7.04 11.60 15.05
CA THR A 358 -5.71 11.83 15.64
C THR A 358 -5.70 11.76 17.16
N GLU A 359 -6.88 11.77 17.79
CA GLU A 359 -7.06 11.73 19.25
C GLU A 359 -7.74 10.46 19.74
N ASN A 360 -7.77 9.37 18.97
CA ASN A 360 -8.34 8.10 19.42
C ASN A 360 -7.55 7.49 20.58
N TYR A 361 -6.21 7.67 20.55
CA TYR A 361 -5.29 7.11 21.54
C TYR A 361 -4.34 8.17 22.08
N ASP A 362 -4.18 8.23 23.38
CA ASP A 362 -3.22 9.13 24.05
C ASP A 362 -2.03 8.34 24.62
N TYR A 363 -1.19 7.87 23.71
CA TYR A 363 0.05 7.16 24.05
C TYR A 363 1.01 8.06 24.83
N GLY A 364 0.96 9.37 24.60
CA GLY A 364 1.81 10.35 25.28
C GLY A 364 1.51 10.41 26.77
N ALA A 365 0.24 10.56 27.13
CA ALA A 365 -0.19 10.55 28.52
C ALA A 365 0.08 9.20 29.21
N LEU A 366 -0.17 8.08 28.50
CA LEU A 366 0.08 6.75 29.03
C LEU A 366 1.56 6.51 29.36
N LEU A 367 2.45 6.91 28.46
CA LEU A 367 3.89 6.60 28.55
C LEU A 367 4.73 7.73 29.15
N GLY A 368 4.12 8.88 29.46
CA GLY A 368 4.80 10.02 30.04
C GLY A 368 5.82 10.69 29.09
N THR A 369 5.50 10.73 27.80
CA THR A 369 6.35 11.30 26.76
C THR A 369 5.51 12.03 25.69
N THR A 370 6.16 12.49 24.64
CA THR A 370 5.48 13.11 23.48
C THR A 370 5.89 12.41 22.18
N PHE A 371 4.95 12.37 21.22
CA PHE A 371 5.18 11.89 19.86
C PHE A 371 5.00 13.09 18.92
N GLY A 372 6.04 13.92 18.78
CA GLY A 372 5.94 15.28 18.23
C GLY A 372 6.32 15.42 16.75
N MET A 373 6.60 14.32 16.03
CA MET A 373 6.94 14.39 14.60
C MET A 373 5.76 14.89 13.76
N ASN A 374 6.00 15.87 12.90
CA ASN A 374 5.05 16.27 11.86
C ASN A 374 5.02 15.25 10.70
N LYS A 375 4.09 15.42 9.75
CA LYS A 375 3.92 14.52 8.61
C LYS A 375 5.19 14.33 7.78
N ALA A 376 5.93 15.42 7.50
CA ALA A 376 7.18 15.34 6.73
C ALA A 376 8.28 14.56 7.47
N GLU A 377 8.40 14.77 8.77
CA GLU A 377 9.36 14.06 9.61
C GLU A 377 9.04 12.57 9.72
N ARG A 378 7.77 12.21 9.92
CA ARG A 378 7.36 10.81 9.95
C ARG A 378 7.63 10.08 8.64
N ILE A 379 7.35 10.70 7.49
CA ILE A 379 7.67 10.10 6.20
C ILE A 379 9.18 9.94 6.05
N SER A 380 9.97 10.97 6.38
CA SER A 380 11.43 10.94 6.23
C SER A 380 12.12 9.88 7.10
N THR A 381 11.47 9.46 8.18
CA THR A 381 12.00 8.48 9.14
C THR A 381 11.34 7.10 9.02
N PHE A 382 10.59 6.84 7.97
CA PHE A 382 9.83 5.59 7.73
C PHE A 382 8.78 5.27 8.81
N ASP A 383 8.34 6.26 9.59
CA ASP A 383 7.27 6.09 10.58
C ASP A 383 5.88 6.15 9.96
N SER A 384 5.72 6.77 8.79
CA SER A 384 4.43 6.88 8.08
C SER A 384 4.62 6.85 6.57
N GLY A 385 3.69 6.21 5.87
CA GLY A 385 3.62 6.12 4.42
C GLY A 385 2.26 5.63 3.95
N SER A 386 2.13 5.41 2.64
CA SER A 386 0.90 4.89 2.04
C SER A 386 0.82 3.38 2.28
N THR A 387 -0.03 2.93 3.19
CA THR A 387 -0.12 1.51 3.59
C THR A 387 -1.39 0.81 3.12
N HIS A 388 -2.45 1.58 2.77
CA HIS A 388 -3.73 0.97 2.42
C HIS A 388 -4.56 1.86 1.51
N ALA A 389 -5.09 1.28 0.43
CA ALA A 389 -6.01 1.95 -0.47
C ALA A 389 -7.46 1.70 -0.07
N MET A 390 -8.27 2.75 -0.13
CA MET A 390 -9.71 2.72 0.11
C MET A 390 -10.43 3.61 -0.90
N THR A 391 -11.75 3.48 -0.98
CA THR A 391 -12.56 4.29 -1.90
C THR A 391 -13.23 5.43 -1.16
N LEU A 392 -12.85 6.67 -1.46
CA LEU A 392 -13.45 7.87 -0.86
C LEU A 392 -14.85 8.09 -1.42
N THR A 393 -15.86 8.19 -0.53
CA THR A 393 -17.29 8.12 -0.91
C THR A 393 -18.15 9.24 -0.35
N ALA A 394 -17.79 9.91 0.73
CA ALA A 394 -18.61 10.95 1.32
C ALA A 394 -17.78 12.00 2.06
N VAL A 395 -18.36 13.18 2.19
CA VAL A 395 -17.86 14.29 3.02
C VAL A 395 -19.00 14.94 3.77
N ASP A 396 -18.75 15.36 5.00
CA ASP A 396 -19.65 16.23 5.75
C ASP A 396 -19.03 17.62 5.86
N LEU A 397 -19.74 18.61 5.35
CA LEU A 397 -19.29 20.00 5.29
C LEU A 397 -19.93 20.84 6.40
N ASP A 398 -19.20 21.83 6.90
CA ASP A 398 -19.75 22.87 7.74
C ASP A 398 -20.49 23.95 6.91
N GLU A 399 -21.05 24.94 7.58
CA GLU A 399 -21.76 26.06 6.95
C GLU A 399 -20.89 26.93 6.01
N ASN A 400 -19.57 26.86 6.18
CA ASN A 400 -18.59 27.57 5.34
C ASN A 400 -18.05 26.70 4.19
N GLY A 401 -18.56 25.45 4.06
CA GLY A 401 -18.12 24.49 3.06
C GLY A 401 -16.80 23.81 3.36
N LYS A 402 -16.32 23.88 4.63
CA LYS A 402 -15.13 23.13 5.08
C LYS A 402 -15.50 21.71 5.49
N ALA A 403 -14.64 20.77 5.19
CA ALA A 403 -14.81 19.39 5.62
C ALA A 403 -14.68 19.26 7.15
N LYS A 404 -15.60 18.51 7.76
CA LYS A 404 -15.56 18.09 9.15
C LYS A 404 -15.09 16.64 9.28
N LYS A 405 -15.55 15.80 8.36
CA LYS A 405 -15.24 14.36 8.34
C LYS A 405 -15.48 13.78 6.95
N TRP A 406 -14.89 12.62 6.72
CA TRP A 406 -14.93 11.88 5.46
C TRP A 406 -15.35 10.43 5.69
N LYS A 407 -15.84 9.77 4.64
CA LYS A 407 -16.14 8.33 4.65
C LYS A 407 -15.47 7.64 3.48
N VAL A 408 -14.91 6.46 3.77
CA VAL A 408 -14.34 5.55 2.77
C VAL A 408 -15.00 4.18 2.82
N GLU A 409 -15.23 3.58 1.67
CA GLU A 409 -15.46 2.15 1.55
C GLU A 409 -14.13 1.42 1.72
N ASN A 410 -14.11 0.45 2.62
CA ASN A 410 -12.97 -0.41 2.88
C ASN A 410 -13.18 -1.80 2.25
N SER A 411 -12.14 -2.60 2.19
CA SER A 411 -12.12 -3.95 1.63
C SER A 411 -11.87 -5.03 2.69
N TRP A 412 -12.41 -4.85 3.90
CA TRP A 412 -12.29 -5.80 5.03
C TRP A 412 -13.63 -6.44 5.41
N GLY A 413 -14.56 -6.52 4.44
CA GLY A 413 -15.87 -7.09 4.62
C GLY A 413 -16.90 -6.15 5.25
N ALA A 414 -18.19 -6.45 5.00
CA ALA A 414 -19.30 -5.60 5.42
C ALA A 414 -19.51 -5.55 6.97
N SER A 415 -18.99 -6.51 7.71
CA SER A 415 -19.08 -6.53 9.17
C SER A 415 -18.05 -5.64 9.87
N TYR A 416 -17.05 -5.14 9.15
CA TYR A 416 -16.01 -4.29 9.73
C TYR A 416 -16.45 -2.83 9.76
N GLY A 417 -16.09 -2.11 10.83
CA GLY A 417 -16.34 -0.68 10.98
C GLY A 417 -17.82 -0.30 10.87
N GLN A 418 -18.13 0.71 10.09
CA GLN A 418 -19.48 1.21 9.84
C GLN A 418 -20.07 0.56 8.59
N ALA A 419 -20.54 -0.68 8.70
CA ALA A 419 -21.07 -1.48 7.59
C ALA A 419 -20.09 -1.58 6.40
N GLY A 420 -18.83 -1.91 6.68
CA GLY A 420 -17.75 -2.02 5.70
C GLY A 420 -17.05 -0.70 5.33
N CYS A 421 -17.46 0.40 5.94
CA CYS A 421 -16.86 1.71 5.78
C CYS A 421 -16.06 2.14 7.02
N LEU A 422 -15.12 3.06 6.83
CA LEU A 422 -14.47 3.80 7.90
C LEU A 422 -14.89 5.27 7.80
N ILE A 423 -15.07 5.89 8.96
CA ILE A 423 -15.30 7.33 9.08
C ILE A 423 -14.03 7.95 9.67
N MET A 424 -13.58 9.05 9.10
CA MET A 424 -12.40 9.75 9.54
C MET A 424 -12.69 11.23 9.77
N SER A 425 -12.14 11.81 10.85
CA SER A 425 -12.16 13.25 11.04
C SER A 425 -11.31 13.95 9.97
N ASP A 426 -11.62 15.21 9.67
CA ASP A 426 -10.84 15.99 8.71
C ASP A 426 -9.37 16.14 9.15
N ARG A 427 -9.12 16.35 10.43
CA ARG A 427 -7.75 16.42 10.98
C ARG A 427 -6.96 15.15 10.73
N TRP A 428 -7.60 13.96 10.83
CA TRP A 428 -6.96 12.69 10.51
C TRP A 428 -6.72 12.55 9.00
N PHE A 429 -7.71 12.92 8.17
CA PHE A 429 -7.59 12.90 6.72
C PHE A 429 -6.40 13.74 6.26
N ARG A 430 -6.24 14.95 6.76
CA ARG A 430 -5.12 15.85 6.42
C ARG A 430 -3.77 15.27 6.81
N GLU A 431 -3.72 14.54 7.92
CA GLU A 431 -2.46 14.05 8.50
C GLU A 431 -2.00 12.73 7.87
N TYR A 432 -2.92 11.84 7.52
CA TYR A 432 -2.58 10.46 7.10
C TYR A 432 -3.04 10.08 5.68
N MET A 433 -3.65 10.99 4.93
CA MET A 433 -3.95 10.80 3.52
C MET A 433 -2.73 11.13 2.67
N PHE A 434 -2.45 10.28 1.66
CA PHE A 434 -1.33 10.47 0.76
C PHE A 434 -1.75 10.59 -0.71
N ARG A 435 -2.54 9.66 -1.24
CA ARG A 435 -2.86 9.56 -2.67
C ARG A 435 -4.34 9.78 -2.92
N LEU A 436 -4.66 10.54 -3.99
CA LEU A 436 -6.01 10.66 -4.53
C LEU A 436 -5.95 10.57 -6.06
N VAL A 437 -6.87 9.78 -6.64
CA VAL A 437 -7.04 9.70 -8.10
C VAL A 437 -8.33 10.41 -8.47
N VAL A 438 -8.21 11.41 -9.33
CA VAL A 438 -9.31 12.32 -9.69
C VAL A 438 -9.56 12.29 -11.19
N ASP A 439 -10.82 12.18 -11.60
CA ASP A 439 -11.22 12.33 -13.00
C ASP A 439 -10.89 13.76 -13.48
N LYS A 440 -10.21 13.87 -14.63
CA LYS A 440 -9.72 15.14 -15.20
C LYS A 440 -10.80 16.21 -15.32
N LYS A 441 -12.05 15.84 -15.47
CA LYS A 441 -13.17 16.79 -15.60
C LYS A 441 -13.41 17.66 -14.35
N TYR A 442 -12.96 17.19 -13.15
CA TYR A 442 -13.05 17.96 -11.89
C TYR A 442 -11.82 18.79 -11.60
N VAL A 443 -10.80 18.67 -12.46
CA VAL A 443 -9.51 19.30 -12.22
C VAL A 443 -9.44 20.62 -12.98
N PRO A 444 -9.11 21.74 -12.32
CA PRO A 444 -8.93 23.03 -13.00
C PRO A 444 -7.87 22.94 -14.10
N ALA A 445 -8.08 23.68 -15.20
CA ALA A 445 -7.17 23.67 -16.35
C ALA A 445 -5.72 24.02 -15.98
N GLU A 446 -5.51 24.93 -15.02
CA GLU A 446 -4.17 25.27 -14.53
C GLU A 446 -3.51 24.11 -13.82
N THR A 447 -4.26 23.36 -13.00
CA THR A 447 -3.77 22.16 -12.31
C THR A 447 -3.43 21.05 -13.31
N LEU A 448 -4.20 20.90 -14.41
CA LEU A 448 -3.88 19.96 -15.48
C LEU A 448 -2.55 20.33 -16.17
N LYS A 449 -2.31 21.62 -16.45
CA LYS A 449 -1.03 22.09 -16.99
C LYS A 449 0.14 21.78 -16.06
N GLN A 450 -0.06 21.91 -14.75
CA GLN A 450 0.96 21.54 -13.75
C GLN A 450 1.22 20.04 -13.78
N TYR A 451 0.18 19.21 -13.89
CA TYR A 451 0.32 17.75 -14.00
C TYR A 451 1.06 17.31 -15.26
N ASP A 452 0.92 18.04 -16.36
CA ASP A 452 1.54 17.72 -17.67
C ASP A 452 3.01 18.19 -17.77
N GLN A 453 3.56 18.82 -16.73
CA GLN A 453 4.97 19.16 -16.68
C GLN A 453 5.87 17.91 -16.71
N LYS A 454 7.13 18.09 -17.15
CA LYS A 454 8.12 17.02 -17.04
C LYS A 454 8.30 16.62 -15.57
N PRO A 455 8.10 15.36 -15.22
CA PRO A 455 8.20 14.94 -13.82
C PRO A 455 9.66 14.96 -13.33
N VAL A 456 9.80 15.18 -12.02
CA VAL A 456 11.02 14.89 -11.28
C VAL A 456 11.00 13.41 -10.92
N MET A 457 12.04 12.66 -11.32
CA MET A 457 12.15 11.24 -11.00
C MET A 457 12.46 11.05 -9.51
N VAL A 458 11.74 10.13 -8.89
CA VAL A 458 11.92 9.68 -7.51
C VAL A 458 12.38 8.23 -7.55
N MET A 459 13.33 7.88 -6.72
CA MET A 459 13.86 6.51 -6.64
C MET A 459 12.82 5.54 -6.05
N PRO A 460 12.87 4.24 -6.42
CA PRO A 460 11.85 3.28 -6.01
C PRO A 460 11.85 2.95 -4.51
N GLU A 461 12.97 3.14 -3.80
CA GLU A 461 13.08 2.94 -2.34
C GLU A 461 12.82 4.22 -1.52
N ASP A 462 12.10 5.22 -2.06
CA ASP A 462 11.72 6.40 -1.27
C ASP A 462 10.84 6.00 -0.07
N PRO A 463 11.05 6.59 1.12
CA PRO A 463 10.33 6.23 2.35
C PRO A 463 8.79 6.25 2.24
N LEU A 464 8.23 7.14 1.40
CA LEU A 464 6.78 7.23 1.23
C LEU A 464 6.19 6.01 0.48
N PHE A 465 7.00 5.33 -0.33
CA PHE A 465 6.58 4.21 -1.18
C PHE A 465 7.10 2.85 -0.69
N SER A 466 8.08 2.85 0.21
CA SER A 466 8.68 1.62 0.76
C SER A 466 7.80 0.89 1.78
N THR A 467 6.68 1.47 2.18
CA THR A 467 5.71 0.91 3.13
C THR A 467 4.51 0.25 2.46
N ASP A 468 4.48 0.20 1.13
CA ASP A 468 3.42 -0.46 0.36
C ASP A 468 3.53 -2.01 0.34
N ASP A 469 4.44 -2.59 1.15
CA ASP A 469 4.71 -4.03 1.29
C ASP A 469 3.85 -4.71 2.37
#